data_ba413fd93580eaf44adb276d92f0d67a
#
_entry.id   ba413fd93580eaf44adb276d92f0d67a
#
_cell.length_a   1.000
_cell.length_b   1.000
_cell.length_c   1.000
_cell.angle_alpha   90.00
_cell.angle_beta   90.00
_cell.angle_gamma   90.00
#
_symmetry.space_group_name_H-M   'P 1'
#
loop_
_entity.id
_entity.type
_entity.pdbx_description
1 polymer ?
#
loop_
_entity_poly.entity_id
_entity_poly.type
_entity_poly.pdbx_seq_one_letter_code
_entity_poly.pdbx_strand_id
1 'polypeptide(L)'
;MMISSHVIIKYLKEHYDGKSIYVVGTTSLIQEFQYFDMNLTDEDPDIVVLGFDTTLTYEKLSKACHYIRNGCTYFGINPDWNCPMEGGTFIPDCGSMAKLIEASTGRFPEFFGKPSKHTLDYIIQETGYEPDEIAIVGDRLYTDIAVADQSDVTSILVLSGESTREDVTTSDVKPNVILED
;
A
#
# COMPACT_ATOMS: atom_id res chain seq x y z
N MET A 1 11.83 11.43 -1.30
CA MET A 1 11.58 9.98 -1.14
C MET A 1 10.07 9.80 -1.11
N MET A 2 9.56 8.84 -1.85
CA MET A 2 8.14 8.56 -2.00
C MET A 2 7.83 7.21 -1.34
N ILE A 3 6.78 7.17 -0.50
CA ILE A 3 6.35 5.95 0.20
C ILE A 3 4.83 5.79 0.08
N SER A 4 4.31 4.59 0.29
CA SER A 4 2.90 4.26 0.06
C SER A 4 1.92 5.10 0.89
N SER A 5 2.32 5.57 2.08
CA SER A 5 1.51 6.49 2.89
C SER A 5 1.31 7.85 2.23
N HIS A 6 2.29 8.36 1.48
CA HIS A 6 2.15 9.63 0.74
C HIS A 6 1.09 9.52 -0.37
N VAL A 7 1.00 8.36 -1.04
CA VAL A 7 0.01 8.10 -2.10
C VAL A 7 -1.40 8.25 -1.54
N ILE A 8 -1.71 7.56 -0.44
CA ILE A 8 -3.04 7.63 0.17
C ILE A 8 -3.32 9.00 0.79
N ILE A 9 -2.35 9.64 1.44
CA ILE A 9 -2.53 10.98 2.03
C ILE A 9 -2.90 11.99 0.94
N LYS A 10 -2.21 11.99 -0.21
CA LYS A 10 -2.53 12.86 -1.33
C LYS A 10 -3.95 12.59 -1.85
N TYR A 11 -4.28 11.34 -2.08
CA TYR A 11 -5.60 10.93 -2.53
C TYR A 11 -6.70 11.39 -1.57
N LEU A 12 -6.49 11.24 -0.26
CA LEU A 12 -7.45 11.66 0.76
C LEU A 12 -7.63 13.18 0.76
N LYS A 13 -6.57 13.97 0.59
CA LYS A 13 -6.66 15.44 0.47
C LYS A 13 -7.46 15.88 -0.76
N GLU A 14 -7.28 15.18 -1.87
CA GLU A 14 -7.94 15.53 -3.14
C GLU A 14 -9.41 15.11 -3.19
N HIS A 15 -9.77 13.98 -2.57
CA HIS A 15 -11.09 13.35 -2.75
C HIS A 15 -11.94 13.30 -1.47
N TYR A 16 -11.31 13.48 -0.30
CA TYR A 16 -11.95 13.34 1.01
C TYR A 16 -11.59 14.50 1.95
N ASP A 17 -11.44 15.71 1.40
CA ASP A 17 -11.06 16.88 2.17
C ASP A 17 -12.00 17.10 3.38
N GLY A 18 -11.39 17.39 4.54
CA GLY A 18 -12.10 17.62 5.80
C GLY A 18 -12.69 16.36 6.47
N LYS A 19 -12.66 15.19 5.82
CA LYS A 19 -13.16 13.94 6.41
C LYS A 19 -12.29 13.48 7.57
N SER A 20 -12.95 12.89 8.60
CA SER A 20 -12.28 12.37 9.78
C SER A 20 -11.75 10.96 9.54
N ILE A 21 -10.55 10.67 10.05
CA ILE A 21 -9.80 9.44 9.74
C ILE A 21 -9.36 8.74 11.01
N TYR A 22 -9.67 7.46 11.09
CA TYR A 22 -9.07 6.54 12.06
C TYR A 22 -7.92 5.77 11.41
N VAL A 23 -6.70 5.94 11.91
CA VAL A 23 -5.51 5.25 11.40
C VAL A 23 -5.16 4.06 12.30
N VAL A 24 -5.19 2.86 11.74
CA VAL A 24 -4.60 1.66 12.35
C VAL A 24 -3.17 1.54 11.87
N GLY A 25 -2.23 1.90 12.73
CA GLY A 25 -0.82 1.96 12.37
C GLY A 25 0.09 2.20 13.56
N THR A 26 1.39 2.21 13.29
CA THR A 26 2.41 2.59 14.28
C THR A 26 2.30 4.06 14.65
N THR A 27 2.89 4.45 15.78
CA THR A 27 2.99 5.86 16.18
C THR A 27 3.62 6.73 15.08
N SER A 28 4.63 6.21 14.37
CA SER A 28 5.29 6.94 13.27
C SER A 28 4.34 7.21 12.11
N LEU A 29 3.50 6.24 11.73
CA LEU A 29 2.50 6.43 10.68
C LEU A 29 1.44 7.47 11.11
N ILE A 30 0.97 7.41 12.35
CA ILE A 30 0.01 8.38 12.88
C ILE A 30 0.61 9.80 12.86
N GLN A 31 1.88 9.95 13.28
CA GLN A 31 2.59 11.23 13.24
C GLN A 31 2.77 11.76 11.82
N GLU A 32 2.96 10.89 10.84
CA GLU A 32 3.04 11.28 9.43
C GLU A 32 1.71 11.85 8.95
N PHE A 33 0.59 11.22 9.24
CA PHE A 33 -0.74 11.76 8.92
C PHE A 33 -0.98 13.11 9.62
N GLN A 34 -0.54 13.27 10.86
CA GLN A 34 -0.59 14.55 11.59
C GLN A 34 0.27 15.63 10.93
N TYR A 35 1.49 15.27 10.50
CA TYR A 35 2.40 16.19 9.80
C TYR A 35 1.79 16.74 8.49
N PHE A 36 0.97 15.95 7.83
CA PHE A 36 0.22 16.37 6.63
C PHE A 36 -1.13 17.01 6.95
N ASP A 37 -1.38 17.42 8.21
CA ASP A 37 -2.61 18.09 8.67
C ASP A 37 -3.90 17.28 8.37
N MET A 38 -3.82 15.93 8.40
CA MET A 38 -5.00 15.09 8.25
C MET A 38 -5.86 15.14 9.52
N ASN A 39 -7.19 15.18 9.35
CA ASN A 39 -8.14 15.24 10.45
C ASN A 39 -8.28 13.87 11.13
N LEU A 40 -7.42 13.58 12.11
CA LEU A 40 -7.41 12.30 12.82
C LEU A 40 -8.38 12.28 14.00
N THR A 41 -9.09 11.17 14.15
CA THR A 41 -9.98 10.91 15.29
C THR A 41 -9.97 9.42 15.65
N ASP A 42 -10.27 9.12 16.89
CA ASP A 42 -10.58 7.75 17.35
C ASP A 42 -12.05 7.61 17.84
N GLU A 43 -12.89 8.60 17.49
CA GLU A 43 -14.32 8.61 17.72
C GLU A 43 -15.05 8.94 16.41
N ASP A 44 -15.95 8.05 15.98
CA ASP A 44 -16.88 8.23 14.85
C ASP A 44 -16.20 8.70 13.53
N PRO A 45 -15.17 8.02 13.01
CA PRO A 45 -14.49 8.42 11.80
C PRO A 45 -15.35 8.21 10.55
N ASP A 46 -15.12 9.03 9.52
CA ASP A 46 -15.66 8.79 8.17
C ASP A 46 -14.89 7.67 7.45
N ILE A 47 -13.58 7.57 7.74
CA ILE A 47 -12.64 6.71 7.01
C ILE A 47 -11.77 5.92 8.01
N VAL A 48 -11.53 4.65 7.71
CA VAL A 48 -10.52 3.82 8.37
C VAL A 48 -9.37 3.59 7.39
N VAL A 49 -8.15 3.91 7.80
CA VAL A 49 -6.93 3.61 7.06
C VAL A 49 -6.11 2.58 7.82
N LEU A 50 -5.84 1.44 7.18
CA LEU A 50 -4.99 0.38 7.69
C LEU A 50 -3.60 0.47 7.11
N GLY A 51 -2.59 0.53 7.96
CA GLY A 51 -1.19 0.40 7.60
C GLY A 51 -0.53 -0.82 8.24
N PHE A 52 0.73 -1.03 7.92
CA PHE A 52 1.56 -1.99 8.63
C PHE A 52 1.77 -1.55 10.08
N ASP A 53 1.26 -2.33 11.03
CA ASP A 53 1.26 -1.96 12.45
C ASP A 53 1.89 -3.05 13.33
N THR A 54 3.19 -2.92 13.59
CA THR A 54 3.92 -3.80 14.53
C THR A 54 3.52 -3.59 16.00
N THR A 55 2.66 -2.61 16.26
CA THR A 55 2.12 -2.28 17.58
C THR A 55 0.61 -2.52 17.67
N LEU A 56 0.06 -3.35 16.77
CA LEU A 56 -1.36 -3.67 16.72
C LEU A 56 -1.84 -4.24 18.06
N THR A 57 -2.88 -3.62 18.60
CA THR A 57 -3.57 -4.09 19.81
C THR A 57 -4.97 -4.58 19.47
N TYR A 58 -5.54 -5.42 20.36
CA TYR A 58 -6.93 -5.86 20.21
C TYR A 58 -7.91 -4.67 20.24
N GLU A 59 -7.58 -3.61 20.98
CA GLU A 59 -8.39 -2.39 21.02
C GLU A 59 -8.43 -1.69 19.67
N LYS A 60 -7.25 -1.45 19.03
CA LYS A 60 -7.17 -0.87 17.68
C LYS A 60 -7.98 -1.68 16.67
N LEU A 61 -7.82 -3.01 16.72
CA LEU A 61 -8.53 -3.94 15.86
C LEU A 61 -10.05 -3.88 16.06
N SER A 62 -10.50 -3.89 17.32
CA SER A 62 -11.92 -3.84 17.66
C SER A 62 -12.58 -2.54 17.20
N LYS A 63 -11.92 -1.39 17.41
CA LYS A 63 -12.38 -0.08 16.92
C LYS A 63 -12.48 -0.08 15.38
N ALA A 64 -11.44 -0.51 14.68
CA ALA A 64 -11.46 -0.59 13.22
C ALA A 64 -12.62 -1.44 12.71
N CYS A 65 -12.79 -2.65 13.24
CA CYS A 65 -13.89 -3.54 12.87
C CYS A 65 -15.27 -2.91 13.14
N HIS A 66 -15.43 -2.20 14.27
CA HIS A 66 -16.67 -1.51 14.59
C HIS A 66 -16.99 -0.43 13.54
N TYR A 67 -16.05 0.46 13.24
CA TYR A 67 -16.25 1.54 12.26
C TYR A 67 -16.50 1.01 10.85
N ILE A 68 -15.74 0.00 10.41
CA ILE A 68 -15.91 -0.61 9.10
C ILE A 68 -17.29 -1.26 8.95
N ARG A 69 -17.81 -1.95 9.99
CA ARG A 69 -19.16 -2.51 9.99
C ARG A 69 -20.25 -1.44 9.94
N ASN A 70 -20.00 -0.28 10.54
CA ASN A 70 -20.93 0.86 10.53
C ASN A 70 -20.87 1.67 9.22
N GLY A 71 -20.09 1.22 8.23
CA GLY A 71 -20.13 1.80 6.88
C GLY A 71 -19.02 2.79 6.56
N CYS A 72 -18.04 3.01 7.45
CA CYS A 72 -16.88 3.83 7.14
C CYS A 72 -16.20 3.37 5.86
N THR A 73 -15.66 4.30 5.08
CA THR A 73 -14.79 3.98 3.96
C THR A 73 -13.53 3.27 4.48
N TYR A 74 -13.09 2.21 3.81
CA TYR A 74 -11.98 1.39 4.29
C TYR A 74 -10.88 1.29 3.26
N PHE A 75 -9.70 1.83 3.60
CA PHE A 75 -8.50 1.86 2.78
C PHE A 75 -7.35 1.14 3.46
N GLY A 76 -6.43 0.58 2.64
CA GLY A 76 -5.18 -0.02 3.08
C GLY A 76 -3.98 0.65 2.41
N ILE A 77 -2.87 0.78 3.13
CA ILE A 77 -1.67 1.42 2.60
C ILE A 77 -0.96 0.51 1.60
N ASN A 78 -0.72 -0.77 1.95
CA ASN A 78 -0.06 -1.73 1.08
C ASN A 78 -0.70 -3.13 1.21
N PRO A 79 -0.74 -3.92 0.11
CA PRO A 79 -1.39 -5.24 0.12
C PRO A 79 -0.48 -6.37 0.60
N ASP A 80 0.77 -6.10 0.97
CA ASP A 80 1.77 -7.13 1.28
C ASP A 80 1.30 -8.03 2.43
N TRP A 81 1.43 -9.35 2.22
CA TRP A 81 1.07 -10.36 3.22
C TRP A 81 2.10 -10.46 4.34
N ASN A 82 3.36 -10.36 3.98
CA ASN A 82 4.48 -10.57 4.87
C ASN A 82 5.55 -9.51 4.64
N CYS A 83 6.14 -9.03 5.74
CA CYS A 83 7.34 -8.22 5.72
C CYS A 83 8.54 -9.16 5.96
N PRO A 84 9.48 -9.28 5.01
CA PRO A 84 10.69 -10.06 5.20
C PRO A 84 11.60 -9.40 6.25
N MET A 85 12.21 -10.23 7.08
CA MET A 85 13.09 -9.82 8.15
C MET A 85 14.48 -10.44 7.96
N GLU A 86 15.47 -9.87 8.62
CA GLU A 86 16.82 -10.44 8.64
C GLU A 86 16.81 -11.91 9.09
N GLY A 87 17.66 -12.73 8.48
CA GLY A 87 17.75 -14.16 8.78
C GLY A 87 16.67 -15.03 8.12
N GLY A 88 15.95 -14.51 7.12
CA GLY A 88 14.99 -15.27 6.32
C GLY A 88 13.67 -15.57 7.04
N THR A 89 13.37 -14.81 8.10
CA THR A 89 12.07 -14.87 8.78
C THR A 89 11.10 -13.84 8.22
N PHE A 90 9.80 -13.98 8.54
CA PHE A 90 8.75 -13.09 8.09
C PHE A 90 7.84 -12.71 9.24
N ILE A 91 7.30 -11.49 9.19
CA ILE A 91 6.23 -11.05 10.08
C ILE A 91 5.00 -10.65 9.26
N PRO A 92 3.75 -10.79 9.80
CA PRO A 92 2.53 -10.38 9.11
C PRO A 92 2.57 -8.89 8.76
N ASP A 93 2.26 -8.55 7.50
CA ASP A 93 2.16 -7.18 7.02
C ASP A 93 0.69 -6.72 6.88
N CYS A 94 0.47 -5.56 6.33
CA CYS A 94 -0.82 -4.88 6.23
C CYS A 94 -1.89 -5.75 5.54
N GLY A 95 -1.55 -6.48 4.47
CA GLY A 95 -2.46 -7.39 3.78
C GLY A 95 -2.97 -8.52 4.70
N SER A 96 -2.10 -9.09 5.53
CA SER A 96 -2.50 -10.10 6.53
C SER A 96 -3.45 -9.53 7.58
N MET A 97 -3.20 -8.29 8.03
CA MET A 97 -4.09 -7.58 8.95
C MET A 97 -5.44 -7.27 8.29
N ALA A 98 -5.43 -6.91 7.00
CA ALA A 98 -6.65 -6.70 6.22
C ALA A 98 -7.50 -7.98 6.15
N LYS A 99 -6.88 -9.16 5.97
CA LYS A 99 -7.60 -10.45 6.01
C LYS A 99 -8.21 -10.77 7.36
N LEU A 100 -7.53 -10.42 8.44
CA LEU A 100 -8.08 -10.57 9.79
C LEU A 100 -9.34 -9.69 9.97
N ILE A 101 -9.29 -8.44 9.50
CA ILE A 101 -10.42 -7.51 9.54
C ILE A 101 -11.54 -7.99 8.61
N GLU A 102 -11.22 -8.47 7.40
CA GLU A 102 -12.18 -9.04 6.45
C GLU A 102 -12.94 -10.22 7.07
N ALA A 103 -12.23 -11.15 7.71
CA ALA A 103 -12.85 -12.30 8.37
C ALA A 103 -13.88 -11.89 9.44
N SER A 104 -13.69 -10.74 10.08
CA SER A 104 -14.59 -10.21 11.08
C SER A 104 -15.73 -9.36 10.49
N THR A 105 -15.47 -8.58 9.42
CA THR A 105 -16.37 -7.54 8.92
C THR A 105 -17.04 -7.88 7.60
N GLY A 106 -16.47 -8.83 6.85
CA GLY A 106 -16.84 -9.12 5.45
C GLY A 106 -16.38 -8.08 4.45
N ARG A 107 -15.55 -7.09 4.86
CA ARG A 107 -15.08 -6.01 3.99
C ARG A 107 -13.55 -6.03 3.86
N PHE A 108 -13.08 -5.85 2.63
CA PHE A 108 -11.67 -5.77 2.29
C PHE A 108 -11.34 -4.35 1.81
N PRO A 109 -10.14 -3.79 2.12
CA PRO A 109 -9.82 -2.42 1.75
C PRO A 109 -9.45 -2.29 0.27
N GLU A 110 -9.61 -1.09 -0.27
CA GLU A 110 -8.87 -0.65 -1.45
C GLU A 110 -7.44 -0.26 -1.04
N PHE A 111 -6.43 -0.79 -1.74
CA PHE A 111 -5.02 -0.53 -1.44
C PHE A 111 -4.40 0.52 -2.36
N PHE A 112 -3.48 1.32 -1.78
CA PHE A 112 -2.81 2.43 -2.45
C PHE A 112 -1.33 2.16 -2.78
N GLY A 113 -0.68 1.24 -2.06
CA GLY A 113 0.67 0.79 -2.36
C GLY A 113 0.73 -0.09 -3.62
N LYS A 114 1.94 -0.32 -4.13
CA LYS A 114 2.18 -1.23 -5.26
C LYS A 114 1.42 -2.55 -5.08
N PRO A 115 0.78 -3.11 -6.09
CA PRO A 115 0.78 -2.72 -7.51
C PRO A 115 -0.36 -1.75 -7.90
N SER A 116 -1.00 -1.07 -6.94
CA SER A 116 -2.13 -0.18 -7.23
C SER A 116 -1.74 0.90 -8.23
N LYS A 117 -2.65 1.18 -9.18
CA LYS A 117 -2.50 2.29 -10.13
C LYS A 117 -2.34 3.65 -9.44
N HIS A 118 -2.87 3.82 -8.23
CA HIS A 118 -2.70 5.04 -7.45
C HIS A 118 -1.22 5.38 -7.22
N THR A 119 -0.37 4.34 -7.10
CA THR A 119 1.09 4.54 -7.01
C THR A 119 1.63 5.17 -8.28
N LEU A 120 1.24 4.68 -9.46
CA LEU A 120 1.69 5.22 -10.74
C LEU A 120 1.14 6.62 -10.98
N ASP A 121 -0.16 6.84 -10.74
CA ASP A 121 -0.80 8.14 -10.86
C ASP A 121 -0.10 9.18 -9.98
N TYR A 122 0.25 8.80 -8.75
CA TYR A 122 1.01 9.64 -7.83
C TYR A 122 2.41 9.98 -8.39
N ILE A 123 3.14 9.00 -8.94
CA ILE A 123 4.48 9.22 -9.53
C ILE A 123 4.40 10.23 -10.68
N ILE A 124 3.46 10.02 -11.60
CA ILE A 124 3.27 10.90 -12.77
C ILE A 124 2.95 12.33 -12.31
N GLN A 125 2.03 12.49 -11.38
CA GLN A 125 1.64 13.81 -10.86
C GLN A 125 2.78 14.53 -10.13
N GLU A 126 3.58 13.81 -9.33
CA GLU A 126 4.68 14.41 -8.56
C GLU A 126 5.91 14.74 -9.42
N THR A 127 6.13 13.97 -10.49
CA THR A 127 7.30 14.15 -11.34
C THR A 127 7.02 15.04 -12.56
N GLY A 128 5.78 15.03 -13.04
CA GLY A 128 5.37 15.72 -14.27
C GLY A 128 5.92 15.09 -15.54
N TYR A 129 6.48 13.88 -15.46
CA TYR A 129 6.94 13.12 -16.62
C TYR A 129 5.78 12.35 -17.26
N GLU A 130 5.85 12.16 -18.58
CA GLU A 130 4.94 11.27 -19.28
C GLU A 130 5.30 9.79 -18.96
N PRO A 131 4.34 8.85 -19.06
CA PRO A 131 4.58 7.45 -18.70
C PRO A 131 5.76 6.80 -19.43
N ASP A 132 6.00 7.12 -20.70
CA ASP A 132 7.10 6.60 -21.52
C ASP A 132 8.49 7.17 -21.13
N GLU A 133 8.52 8.22 -20.33
CA GLU A 133 9.73 8.80 -19.75
C GLU A 133 10.09 8.19 -18.37
N ILE A 134 9.23 7.32 -17.83
CA ILE A 134 9.36 6.72 -16.48
C ILE A 134 9.85 5.28 -16.61
N ALA A 135 10.80 4.90 -15.74
CA ALA A 135 11.19 3.53 -15.52
C ALA A 135 11.02 3.14 -14.05
N ILE A 136 10.41 1.98 -13.80
CA ILE A 136 10.28 1.39 -12.47
C ILE A 136 11.23 0.21 -12.38
N VAL A 137 12.11 0.24 -11.38
CA VAL A 137 13.07 -0.82 -11.09
C VAL A 137 12.66 -1.50 -9.78
N GLY A 138 12.59 -2.82 -9.79
CA GLY A 138 12.26 -3.59 -8.59
C GLY A 138 12.55 -5.07 -8.75
N ASP A 139 12.41 -5.79 -7.66
CA ASP A 139 12.74 -7.22 -7.55
C ASP A 139 11.50 -8.14 -7.45
N ARG A 140 10.29 -7.54 -7.38
CA ARG A 140 9.05 -8.29 -7.23
C ARG A 140 8.14 -8.13 -8.44
N LEU A 141 7.83 -9.24 -9.11
CA LEU A 141 6.91 -9.25 -10.24
C LEU A 141 5.51 -8.74 -9.87
N TYR A 142 4.96 -9.25 -8.78
CA TYR A 142 3.56 -9.02 -8.38
C TYR A 142 3.30 -7.66 -7.73
N THR A 143 4.34 -6.89 -7.41
CA THR A 143 4.21 -5.53 -6.86
C THR A 143 4.95 -4.51 -7.72
N ASP A 144 6.30 -4.54 -7.76
CA ASP A 144 7.10 -3.52 -8.42
C ASP A 144 6.86 -3.47 -9.92
N ILE A 145 6.92 -4.63 -10.56
CA ILE A 145 6.75 -4.74 -12.02
C ILE A 145 5.28 -4.55 -12.39
N ALA A 146 4.37 -5.08 -11.57
CA ALA A 146 2.93 -4.96 -11.81
C ALA A 146 2.40 -3.51 -11.75
N VAL A 147 3.10 -2.57 -11.11
CA VAL A 147 2.74 -1.13 -11.15
C VAL A 147 2.77 -0.59 -12.58
N ALA A 148 3.73 -1.06 -13.39
CA ALA A 148 3.89 -0.62 -14.78
C ALA A 148 3.00 -1.39 -15.76
N ASP A 149 2.31 -2.45 -15.30
CA ASP A 149 1.48 -3.28 -16.15
C ASP A 149 0.37 -2.46 -16.83
N GLN A 150 0.13 -2.70 -18.11
CA GLN A 150 -0.86 -2.00 -18.93
C GLN A 150 -0.64 -0.47 -19.03
N SER A 151 0.59 -0.02 -18.87
CA SER A 151 1.01 1.38 -19.06
C SER A 151 2.22 1.47 -20.01
N ASP A 152 2.57 2.68 -20.45
CA ASP A 152 3.76 2.94 -21.25
C ASP A 152 5.04 3.09 -20.40
N VAL A 153 4.97 2.85 -19.10
CA VAL A 153 6.10 2.88 -18.16
C VAL A 153 7.01 1.69 -18.39
N THR A 154 8.32 1.91 -18.45
CA THR A 154 9.31 0.85 -18.56
C THR A 154 9.50 0.12 -17.23
N SER A 155 9.24 -1.19 -17.20
CA SER A 155 9.51 -2.03 -16.02
C SER A 155 10.82 -2.78 -16.14
N ILE A 156 11.66 -2.71 -15.10
CA ILE A 156 12.98 -3.33 -15.04
C ILE A 156 13.02 -4.23 -13.81
N LEU A 157 13.05 -5.55 -14.04
CA LEU A 157 13.21 -6.54 -12.98
C LEU A 157 14.69 -6.74 -12.70
N VAL A 158 15.10 -6.65 -11.43
CA VAL A 158 16.42 -7.06 -10.95
C VAL A 158 16.32 -8.40 -10.23
N LEU A 159 17.22 -9.34 -10.54
CA LEU A 159 17.21 -10.71 -10.01
C LEU A 159 18.03 -10.86 -8.72
N SER A 160 18.52 -9.75 -8.17
CA SER A 160 19.23 -9.72 -6.88
C SER A 160 18.32 -9.77 -5.65
N GLY A 161 17.00 -9.78 -5.85
CA GLY A 161 16.01 -9.79 -4.78
C GLY A 161 15.13 -11.05 -4.73
N GLU A 162 13.81 -10.87 -4.70
CA GLU A 162 12.85 -11.93 -4.42
C GLU A 162 12.53 -12.80 -5.65
N SER A 163 12.27 -12.18 -6.82
CA SER A 163 11.82 -12.92 -8.00
C SER A 163 12.97 -13.55 -8.76
N THR A 164 12.74 -14.75 -9.28
CA THR A 164 13.67 -15.54 -10.10
C THR A 164 13.31 -15.53 -11.57
N ARG A 165 14.21 -15.99 -12.45
CA ARG A 165 13.90 -16.20 -13.88
C ARG A 165 12.78 -17.20 -14.10
N GLU A 166 12.63 -18.20 -13.23
CA GLU A 166 11.54 -19.17 -13.31
C GLU A 166 10.20 -18.52 -13.04
N ASP A 167 10.14 -17.62 -12.04
CA ASP A 167 8.92 -16.85 -11.73
C ASP A 167 8.47 -16.00 -12.92
N VAL A 168 9.42 -15.40 -13.66
CA VAL A 168 9.08 -14.65 -14.88
C VAL A 168 8.40 -15.53 -15.93
N THR A 169 8.77 -16.81 -16.05
CA THR A 169 8.15 -17.70 -17.05
C THR A 169 6.70 -18.02 -16.74
N THR A 170 6.35 -18.10 -15.45
CA THR A 170 5.02 -18.51 -14.95
C THR A 170 4.11 -17.36 -14.61
N SER A 171 4.65 -16.15 -14.39
CA SER A 171 3.89 -14.95 -14.06
C SER A 171 3.10 -14.41 -15.27
N ASP A 172 1.92 -13.88 -15.04
CA ASP A 172 1.14 -13.13 -16.04
C ASP A 172 1.78 -11.73 -16.26
N VAL A 173 2.44 -11.17 -15.25
CA VAL A 173 3.16 -9.89 -15.33
C VAL A 173 4.54 -10.12 -15.94
N LYS A 174 4.86 -9.34 -16.98
CA LYS A 174 6.14 -9.46 -17.70
C LYS A 174 6.93 -8.16 -17.64
N PRO A 175 8.19 -8.19 -17.17
CA PRO A 175 9.06 -7.01 -17.22
C PRO A 175 9.48 -6.68 -18.65
N ASN A 176 9.70 -5.39 -18.95
CA ASN A 176 10.30 -4.97 -20.23
C ASN A 176 11.79 -5.32 -20.30
N VAL A 177 12.48 -5.24 -19.18
CA VAL A 177 13.92 -5.53 -19.06
C VAL A 177 14.17 -6.39 -17.83
N ILE A 178 15.14 -7.32 -17.93
CA ILE A 178 15.62 -8.13 -16.81
C ILE A 178 17.12 -7.92 -16.67
N LEU A 179 17.55 -7.60 -15.46
CA LEU A 179 18.97 -7.47 -15.09
C LEU A 179 19.32 -8.50 -14.00
N GLU A 180 20.58 -8.95 -14.00
CA GLU A 180 21.05 -9.91 -12.97
C GLU A 180 21.25 -9.23 -11.61
N ASP A 181 21.71 -7.95 -11.64
CA ASP A 181 21.97 -7.08 -10.48
C ASP A 181 21.31 -5.72 -10.68
#